data_2572cc8ea24e66235786f5d93cd938bb
#
_entry.id   2572cc8ea24e66235786f5d93cd938bb
#
_cell.length_a   1.000
_cell.length_b   1.000
_cell.length_c   1.000
_cell.angle_alpha   90.00
_cell.angle_beta   90.00
_cell.angle_gamma   90.00
#
_symmetry.space_group_name_H-M   'P 1'
#
loop_
_entity.id
_entity.type
_entity.pdbx_description
1 polymer ?
#
loop_
_entity_poly.entity_id
_entity_poly.type
_entity_poly.pdbx_seq_one_letter_code
_entity_poly.pdbx_strand_id
1 'polypeptide(L)'
;MHMIDGARCFQAMVAMRDGVRLNTFVFLPQGGGPRFPVILHRTPYGITVPQGQHVTDCTKGWLPDPQAPLRGAILRGWREIVRRGYAAVYQDCRGRYGSEGEDHVYGDDAADGFDTLEWIASEPWTNHQVGLSGSSAGSTTALAAASQRHPTARAFFAQVGGSSIYDDVVYEGQSIEMERLWLWVAGNIAGLSASHREAVARQRGLKATELAALADSARARYAALDAARQANPPFIDSAEWMHLPLTGYPDFSAWQPYLDEILRHPAPDEFRARHNFRATIDIPGFHVTTWFDIFQTSVLAAFTHLHSRVGNQRLWIGPNGHNFVYERNFWPRDPYFEWFDHWLKGERTRIMGEPAVFYSPRAWVADQENYVANDWRHSESWPPPGTVPQKFYLTGDGRLSADGPDGEARRYRYDPNRPIPTLGGRNMLIDGGPRDQRPVQALPDYGLSYRSKVLDQDLTIAGSVAVTLHIQSSCRDTDFVAKLIELQADGRAMLLMDGVVRAMYRDAAVGPQHLAPDQVYPLTIHLGDIHHTFTAGSRLQVDVTSSNFPRRVRNTNSGNVILANDTAADIHIATNAVHHREGQPSFLVLPVLPVPPRRQGDKA
;
A
#
# COMPACT_ATOMS: atom_id res chain seq x y z
N MET A 1 -32.93 17.89 -10.01
CA MET A 1 -33.10 16.50 -9.52
C MET A 1 -33.69 15.67 -10.66
N HIS A 2 -33.09 14.57 -11.00
CA HIS A 2 -33.46 13.69 -12.09
C HIS A 2 -33.86 12.32 -11.55
N MET A 3 -34.57 11.54 -12.38
CA MET A 3 -34.89 10.15 -12.06
C MET A 3 -34.08 9.21 -12.95
N ILE A 4 -33.42 8.22 -12.35
CA ILE A 4 -32.65 7.20 -13.07
C ILE A 4 -32.82 5.84 -12.36
N ASP A 5 -33.29 4.82 -13.06
CA ASP A 5 -33.45 3.44 -12.57
C ASP A 5 -34.08 3.32 -11.17
N GLY A 6 -35.12 4.09 -10.89
CA GLY A 6 -35.79 4.08 -9.59
C GLY A 6 -35.03 4.82 -8.46
N ALA A 7 -34.05 5.64 -8.81
CA ALA A 7 -33.37 6.54 -7.87
C ALA A 7 -33.62 8.01 -8.28
N ARG A 8 -33.69 8.89 -7.28
CA ARG A 8 -33.57 10.33 -7.50
C ARG A 8 -32.09 10.70 -7.50
N CYS A 9 -31.61 11.40 -8.53
CA CYS A 9 -30.22 11.84 -8.55
C CYS A 9 -30.07 13.33 -8.78
N PHE A 10 -29.00 13.90 -8.28
CA PHE A 10 -28.58 15.27 -8.54
C PHE A 10 -27.08 15.42 -8.39
N GLN A 11 -26.56 16.50 -8.97
CA GLN A 11 -25.17 16.92 -8.85
C GLN A 11 -25.10 18.21 -8.04
N ALA A 12 -24.09 18.31 -7.18
CA ALA A 12 -23.80 19.51 -6.41
C ALA A 12 -22.31 19.83 -6.50
N MET A 13 -22.00 21.12 -6.53
CA MET A 13 -20.65 21.62 -6.31
C MET A 13 -20.55 22.04 -4.84
N VAL A 14 -20.03 21.13 -4.00
CA VAL A 14 -19.99 21.30 -2.54
C VAL A 14 -18.84 22.22 -2.16
N ALA A 15 -19.14 23.33 -1.50
CA ALA A 15 -18.12 24.31 -1.08
C ALA A 15 -17.38 23.80 0.16
N MET A 16 -16.04 23.80 0.10
CA MET A 16 -15.17 23.59 1.23
C MET A 16 -14.95 24.90 2.00
N ARG A 17 -14.38 24.85 3.20
CA ARG A 17 -14.15 26.00 4.09
C ARG A 17 -13.33 27.14 3.47
N ASP A 18 -12.52 26.83 2.47
CA ASP A 18 -11.68 27.78 1.73
C ASP A 18 -12.33 28.29 0.44
N GLY A 19 -13.58 27.88 0.18
CA GLY A 19 -14.38 28.28 -0.98
C GLY A 19 -14.17 27.43 -2.25
N VAL A 20 -13.22 26.49 -2.26
CA VAL A 20 -13.06 25.52 -3.34
C VAL A 20 -14.29 24.60 -3.37
N ARG A 21 -14.80 24.31 -4.58
CA ARG A 21 -16.01 23.50 -4.75
C ARG A 21 -15.70 22.14 -5.33
N LEU A 22 -16.22 21.07 -4.68
CA LEU A 22 -15.98 19.70 -5.09
C LEU A 22 -17.22 19.10 -5.80
N ASN A 23 -16.98 18.50 -6.95
CA ASN A 23 -18.00 17.82 -7.76
C ASN A 23 -18.53 16.59 -7.01
N THR A 24 -19.84 16.58 -6.75
CA THR A 24 -20.48 15.57 -5.93
C THR A 24 -21.76 15.06 -6.59
N PHE A 25 -21.88 13.74 -6.74
CA PHE A 25 -23.09 13.07 -7.23
C PHE A 25 -23.82 12.41 -6.08
N VAL A 26 -25.12 12.62 -6.01
CA VAL A 26 -26.01 12.04 -4.99
C VAL A 26 -27.10 11.21 -5.65
N PHE A 27 -27.27 9.99 -5.14
CA PHE A 27 -28.35 9.07 -5.56
C PHE A 27 -29.16 8.69 -4.32
N LEU A 28 -30.46 8.96 -4.36
CA LEU A 28 -31.37 8.73 -3.25
C LEU A 28 -32.39 7.63 -3.61
N PRO A 29 -32.76 6.76 -2.67
CA PRO A 29 -33.86 5.82 -2.85
C PRO A 29 -35.18 6.54 -3.23
N GLN A 30 -35.98 5.90 -4.05
CA GLN A 30 -37.33 6.44 -4.42
C GLN A 30 -38.32 6.29 -3.28
N GLY A 31 -38.23 5.24 -2.49
CA GLY A 31 -39.07 4.93 -1.34
C GLY A 31 -38.25 4.82 -0.03
N GLY A 32 -38.91 4.48 1.06
CA GLY A 32 -38.23 4.21 2.35
C GLY A 32 -38.18 5.39 3.31
N GLY A 33 -38.87 6.49 3.03
CA GLY A 33 -38.97 7.66 3.93
C GLY A 33 -38.26 8.90 3.41
N PRO A 34 -38.32 10.03 4.15
CA PRO A 34 -37.73 11.29 3.74
C PRO A 34 -36.22 11.38 4.01
N ARG A 35 -35.65 10.52 4.85
CA ARG A 35 -34.25 10.56 5.29
C ARG A 35 -33.59 9.18 5.23
N PHE A 36 -32.33 9.14 4.79
CA PHE A 36 -31.58 7.91 4.55
C PHE A 36 -30.25 7.91 5.28
N PRO A 37 -29.76 6.75 5.72
CA PRO A 37 -28.35 6.58 6.01
C PRO A 37 -27.54 6.75 4.73
N VAL A 38 -26.31 7.25 4.83
CA VAL A 38 -25.48 7.64 3.71
C VAL A 38 -24.24 6.76 3.61
N ILE A 39 -23.86 6.39 2.40
CA ILE A 39 -22.54 5.84 2.11
C ILE A 39 -21.79 6.85 1.23
N LEU A 40 -20.67 7.36 1.76
CA LEU A 40 -19.81 8.35 1.10
C LEU A 40 -18.58 7.67 0.49
N HIS A 41 -18.39 7.93 -0.81
CA HIS A 41 -17.16 7.60 -1.55
C HIS A 41 -16.49 8.88 -2.06
N ARG A 42 -15.24 9.11 -1.68
CA ARG A 42 -14.39 10.16 -2.27
C ARG A 42 -13.29 9.51 -3.10
N THR A 43 -12.98 10.05 -4.27
CA THR A 43 -12.07 9.39 -5.21
C THR A 43 -11.20 10.38 -5.99
N PRO A 44 -9.88 10.12 -6.09
CA PRO A 44 -9.00 10.88 -6.99
C PRO A 44 -9.03 10.36 -8.44
N TYR A 45 -9.77 9.28 -8.73
CA TYR A 45 -9.82 8.64 -10.04
C TYR A 45 -10.98 9.10 -10.92
N GLY A 46 -11.82 10.00 -10.40
CA GLY A 46 -13.02 10.47 -11.03
C GLY A 46 -14.22 9.57 -10.82
N ILE A 47 -15.40 10.17 -10.88
CA ILE A 47 -16.66 9.45 -10.90
C ILE A 47 -16.83 8.93 -12.33
N THR A 48 -16.41 7.69 -12.58
CA THR A 48 -16.33 7.10 -13.92
C THR A 48 -17.36 6.01 -14.14
N VAL A 49 -17.67 5.78 -15.43
CA VAL A 49 -18.32 4.56 -15.89
C VAL A 49 -17.33 3.41 -15.99
N PRO A 50 -17.79 2.13 -16.00
CA PRO A 50 -16.93 0.96 -16.09
C PRO A 50 -15.96 0.94 -17.28
N GLN A 51 -16.27 1.69 -18.36
CA GLN A 51 -15.42 1.82 -19.54
C GLN A 51 -14.32 2.90 -19.40
N GLY A 52 -14.13 3.46 -18.22
CA GLY A 52 -13.10 4.49 -17.97
C GLY A 52 -13.44 5.88 -18.53
N GLN A 53 -14.66 6.09 -19.00
CA GLN A 53 -15.10 7.42 -19.46
C GLN A 53 -15.58 8.26 -18.28
N HIS A 54 -15.19 9.54 -18.28
CA HIS A 54 -15.67 10.51 -17.32
C HIS A 54 -17.13 10.82 -17.52
N VAL A 55 -17.89 10.84 -16.42
CA VAL A 55 -19.25 11.31 -16.36
C VAL A 55 -19.26 12.70 -15.74
N THR A 56 -19.60 13.69 -16.55
CA THR A 56 -19.80 15.08 -16.12
C THR A 56 -21.22 15.36 -15.64
N ASP A 57 -22.12 14.40 -15.79
CA ASP A 57 -23.54 14.52 -15.49
C ASP A 57 -24.04 13.23 -14.82
N CYS A 58 -24.66 13.34 -13.64
CA CYS A 58 -25.16 12.19 -12.87
C CYS A 58 -26.23 11.37 -13.61
N THR A 59 -26.81 11.89 -14.71
CA THR A 59 -27.82 11.20 -15.53
C THR A 59 -27.21 10.40 -16.68
N LYS A 60 -25.93 10.60 -17.02
CA LYS A 60 -25.31 10.01 -18.21
C LYS A 60 -24.38 8.86 -17.88
N GLY A 61 -24.68 7.70 -18.46
CA GLY A 61 -23.71 6.64 -18.71
C GLY A 61 -23.11 5.93 -17.49
N TRP A 62 -23.41 6.32 -16.27
CA TRP A 62 -22.85 5.72 -15.06
C TRP A 62 -23.63 4.48 -14.60
N LEU A 63 -23.81 3.59 -15.54
CA LEU A 63 -24.53 2.34 -15.33
C LEU A 63 -23.52 1.20 -15.38
N PRO A 64 -23.06 0.63 -14.24
CA PRO A 64 -22.48 -0.69 -14.31
C PRO A 64 -23.54 -1.59 -14.95
N ASP A 65 -23.14 -2.33 -15.98
CA ASP A 65 -23.94 -3.44 -16.46
C ASP A 65 -24.32 -4.28 -15.23
N PRO A 66 -25.63 -4.46 -14.92
CA PRO A 66 -26.06 -5.25 -13.77
C PRO A 66 -25.57 -6.70 -13.84
N GLN A 67 -25.12 -7.15 -15.02
CA GLN A 67 -24.58 -8.48 -15.29
C GLN A 67 -23.06 -8.49 -15.44
N ALA A 68 -22.38 -7.33 -15.54
CA ALA A 68 -20.92 -7.29 -15.58
C ALA A 68 -20.36 -7.75 -14.25
N PRO A 69 -19.41 -8.71 -14.23
CA PRO A 69 -18.66 -9.01 -13.03
C PRO A 69 -18.00 -7.71 -12.55
N LEU A 70 -18.00 -7.45 -11.24
CA LEU A 70 -17.42 -6.24 -10.63
C LEU A 70 -15.89 -6.18 -10.77
N ARG A 71 -15.33 -6.87 -11.74
CA ARG A 71 -13.91 -6.82 -12.07
C ARG A 71 -13.49 -5.39 -12.35
N GLY A 72 -12.61 -4.86 -11.50
CA GLY A 72 -12.05 -3.54 -11.67
C GLY A 72 -12.90 -2.36 -11.19
N ALA A 73 -14.02 -2.57 -10.51
CA ALA A 73 -14.80 -1.48 -9.92
C ALA A 73 -14.16 -1.01 -8.60
N ILE A 74 -13.41 0.09 -8.66
CA ILE A 74 -12.83 0.76 -7.48
C ILE A 74 -13.93 1.32 -6.57
N LEU A 75 -15.08 1.65 -7.12
CA LEU A 75 -16.23 2.16 -6.39
C LEU A 75 -17.39 1.16 -6.41
N ARG A 76 -18.04 0.99 -5.25
CA ARG A 76 -19.29 0.23 -5.14
C ARG A 76 -20.38 0.94 -5.96
N GLY A 77 -21.14 0.20 -6.77
CA GLY A 77 -22.17 0.77 -7.63
C GLY A 77 -23.34 1.40 -6.85
N TRP A 78 -23.74 2.61 -7.19
CA TRP A 78 -24.83 3.35 -6.54
C TRP A 78 -26.16 2.60 -6.52
N ARG A 79 -26.48 1.82 -7.57
CA ARG A 79 -27.72 1.02 -7.65
C ARG A 79 -27.83 0.01 -6.52
N GLU A 80 -26.75 -0.66 -6.21
CA GLU A 80 -26.70 -1.64 -5.14
C GLU A 80 -26.91 -0.96 -3.78
N ILE A 81 -26.26 0.18 -3.57
CA ILE A 81 -26.37 1.00 -2.37
C ILE A 81 -27.80 1.52 -2.19
N VAL A 82 -28.37 2.11 -3.23
CA VAL A 82 -29.74 2.67 -3.20
C VAL A 82 -30.80 1.58 -2.98
N ARG A 83 -30.67 0.41 -3.64
CA ARG A 83 -31.60 -0.73 -3.43
C ARG A 83 -31.60 -1.24 -2.00
N ARG A 84 -30.51 -1.03 -1.28
CA ARG A 84 -30.39 -1.35 0.16
C ARG A 84 -30.92 -0.25 1.08
N GLY A 85 -31.49 0.83 0.52
CA GLY A 85 -32.09 1.93 1.27
C GLY A 85 -31.09 2.97 1.81
N TYR A 86 -29.92 3.05 1.23
CA TYR A 86 -28.91 4.08 1.52
C TYR A 86 -28.93 5.19 0.46
N ALA A 87 -28.63 6.41 0.86
CA ALA A 87 -28.18 7.43 -0.08
C ALA A 87 -26.72 7.12 -0.48
N ALA A 88 -26.43 7.14 -1.77
CA ALA A 88 -25.07 6.99 -2.27
C ALA A 88 -24.51 8.36 -2.67
N VAL A 89 -23.38 8.74 -2.09
CA VAL A 89 -22.68 10.00 -2.36
C VAL A 89 -21.30 9.70 -2.91
N TYR A 90 -20.98 10.28 -4.08
CA TYR A 90 -19.68 10.17 -4.73
C TYR A 90 -19.13 11.55 -4.98
N GLN A 91 -17.87 11.75 -4.64
CA GLN A 91 -17.20 13.04 -4.76
C GLN A 91 -15.83 12.88 -5.40
N ASP A 92 -15.57 13.68 -6.44
CA ASP A 92 -14.20 13.86 -6.96
C ASP A 92 -13.35 14.60 -5.93
N CYS A 93 -12.14 14.14 -5.67
CA CYS A 93 -11.19 14.85 -4.81
C CYS A 93 -10.80 16.21 -5.41
N ARG A 94 -10.31 17.10 -4.57
CA ARG A 94 -9.80 18.43 -4.92
C ARG A 94 -8.79 18.36 -6.07
N GLY A 95 -8.87 19.28 -7.02
CA GLY A 95 -7.97 19.33 -8.17
C GLY A 95 -8.14 18.19 -9.17
N ARG A 96 -9.16 17.34 -9.00
CA ARG A 96 -9.42 16.18 -9.85
C ARG A 96 -10.73 16.33 -10.60
N TYR A 97 -10.69 15.99 -11.87
CA TYR A 97 -11.86 15.85 -12.77
C TYR A 97 -12.84 17.02 -12.74
N GLY A 98 -14.02 16.85 -12.16
CA GLY A 98 -15.06 17.88 -12.07
C GLY A 98 -14.90 18.83 -10.88
N SER A 99 -13.97 18.55 -9.95
CA SER A 99 -13.71 19.38 -8.78
C SER A 99 -12.77 20.54 -9.09
N GLU A 100 -12.93 21.63 -8.34
CA GLU A 100 -12.05 22.79 -8.38
C GLU A 100 -10.80 22.59 -7.51
N GLY A 101 -9.92 23.61 -7.47
CA GLY A 101 -8.71 23.68 -6.67
C GLY A 101 -7.51 23.00 -7.28
N GLU A 102 -6.46 22.87 -6.49
CA GLU A 102 -5.21 22.22 -6.84
C GLU A 102 -5.12 20.85 -6.14
N ASP A 103 -4.56 19.87 -6.81
CA ASP A 103 -4.36 18.53 -6.24
C ASP A 103 -3.04 18.50 -5.44
N HIS A 104 -3.14 18.27 -4.15
CA HIS A 104 -2.01 18.15 -3.23
C HIS A 104 -1.79 16.70 -2.76
N VAL A 105 -2.10 15.71 -3.60
CA VAL A 105 -1.83 14.27 -3.34
C VAL A 105 -2.19 13.88 -1.89
N TYR A 106 -3.47 13.81 -1.57
CA TYR A 106 -4.05 13.55 -0.24
C TYR A 106 -3.84 14.65 0.82
N GLY A 107 -3.15 15.74 0.52
CA GLY A 107 -2.84 16.79 1.49
C GLY A 107 -4.06 17.45 2.12
N ASP A 108 -5.12 17.63 1.34
CA ASP A 108 -6.36 18.29 1.77
C ASP A 108 -7.49 17.31 2.13
N ASP A 109 -7.33 16.01 1.89
CA ASP A 109 -8.44 15.04 1.97
C ASP A 109 -9.08 14.92 3.36
N ALA A 110 -8.34 15.19 4.43
CA ALA A 110 -8.88 15.21 5.78
C ALA A 110 -9.85 16.39 5.97
N ALA A 111 -9.43 17.61 5.63
CA ALA A 111 -10.25 18.82 5.75
C ALA A 111 -11.46 18.78 4.80
N ASP A 112 -11.24 18.40 3.53
CA ASP A 112 -12.30 18.26 2.55
C ASP A 112 -13.31 17.18 2.94
N GLY A 113 -12.84 16.10 3.55
CA GLY A 113 -13.68 15.02 4.08
C GLY A 113 -14.58 15.52 5.21
N PHE A 114 -14.06 16.33 6.12
CA PHE A 114 -14.83 16.96 7.19
C PHE A 114 -15.91 17.89 6.61
N ASP A 115 -15.54 18.80 5.72
CA ASP A 115 -16.46 19.78 5.13
C ASP A 115 -17.56 19.09 4.30
N THR A 116 -17.22 17.99 3.63
CA THR A 116 -18.21 17.15 2.93
C THR A 116 -19.21 16.52 3.90
N LEU A 117 -18.74 16.06 5.07
CA LEU A 117 -19.62 15.51 6.12
C LEU A 117 -20.52 16.58 6.74
N GLU A 118 -20.03 17.81 6.94
CA GLU A 118 -20.83 18.96 7.37
C GLU A 118 -21.92 19.29 6.34
N TRP A 119 -21.57 19.32 5.05
CA TRP A 119 -22.55 19.51 4.01
C TRP A 119 -23.61 18.40 4.00
N ILE A 120 -23.21 17.13 4.05
CA ILE A 120 -24.17 16.01 4.14
C ILE A 120 -25.08 16.18 5.36
N ALA A 121 -24.53 16.59 6.51
CA ALA A 121 -25.30 16.79 7.74
C ALA A 121 -26.36 17.91 7.60
N SER A 122 -26.13 18.91 6.77
CA SER A 122 -27.06 20.01 6.52
C SER A 122 -28.21 19.65 5.56
N GLU A 123 -28.10 18.55 4.84
CA GLU A 123 -29.04 18.16 3.79
C GLU A 123 -30.30 17.49 4.36
N PRO A 124 -31.51 17.84 3.86
CA PRO A 124 -32.76 17.35 4.43
C PRO A 124 -33.03 15.85 4.21
N TRP A 125 -32.30 15.21 3.29
CA TRP A 125 -32.47 13.80 2.93
C TRP A 125 -31.62 12.84 3.78
N THR A 126 -30.75 13.32 4.65
CA THR A 126 -29.92 12.48 5.51
C THR A 126 -30.55 12.22 6.87
N ASN A 127 -30.30 11.05 7.44
CA ASN A 127 -30.59 10.73 8.86
C ASN A 127 -29.38 10.92 9.78
N HIS A 128 -28.31 11.57 9.30
CA HIS A 128 -27.05 11.82 10.01
C HIS A 128 -26.26 10.56 10.39
N GLN A 129 -26.49 9.43 9.72
CA GLN A 129 -25.69 8.21 9.85
C GLN A 129 -24.88 8.03 8.55
N VAL A 130 -23.59 8.32 8.58
CA VAL A 130 -22.72 8.24 7.40
C VAL A 130 -21.67 7.14 7.57
N GLY A 131 -21.63 6.23 6.60
CA GLY A 131 -20.57 5.25 6.41
C GLY A 131 -19.55 5.78 5.40
N LEU A 132 -18.28 5.70 5.74
CA LEU A 132 -17.17 6.07 4.87
C LEU A 132 -16.67 4.84 4.13
N SER A 133 -16.55 4.89 2.82
CA SER A 133 -16.18 3.72 2.04
C SER A 133 -15.18 4.06 0.96
N GLY A 134 -14.22 3.17 0.76
CA GLY A 134 -13.26 3.33 -0.33
C GLY A 134 -12.35 2.14 -0.53
N SER A 135 -11.72 2.12 -1.69
CA SER A 135 -10.73 1.14 -2.07
C SER A 135 -9.50 1.82 -2.67
N SER A 136 -8.31 1.30 -2.41
CA SER A 136 -7.03 1.90 -2.86
C SER A 136 -6.93 3.36 -2.40
N ALA A 137 -6.67 4.30 -3.30
CA ALA A 137 -6.65 5.73 -2.98
C ALA A 137 -7.96 6.23 -2.35
N GLY A 138 -9.12 5.69 -2.76
CA GLY A 138 -10.41 5.99 -2.12
C GLY A 138 -10.51 5.48 -0.67
N SER A 139 -9.80 4.42 -0.31
CA SER A 139 -9.65 4.01 1.09
C SER A 139 -8.85 5.04 1.90
N THR A 140 -7.76 5.56 1.33
CA THR A 140 -6.97 6.62 1.95
C THR A 140 -7.81 7.86 2.23
N THR A 141 -8.65 8.30 1.26
CA THR A 141 -9.56 9.46 1.44
C THR A 141 -10.64 9.19 2.49
N ALA A 142 -11.17 7.95 2.56
CA ALA A 142 -12.13 7.56 3.58
C ALA A 142 -11.51 7.58 5.00
N LEU A 143 -10.29 7.08 5.15
CA LEU A 143 -9.54 7.13 6.42
C LEU A 143 -9.15 8.56 6.80
N ALA A 144 -8.82 9.41 5.82
CA ALA A 144 -8.57 10.83 6.04
C ALA A 144 -9.82 11.53 6.60
N ALA A 145 -11.00 11.29 6.02
CA ALA A 145 -12.27 11.81 6.55
C ALA A 145 -12.59 11.25 7.94
N ALA A 146 -12.38 9.95 8.18
CA ALA A 146 -12.60 9.31 9.48
C ALA A 146 -11.72 9.92 10.58
N SER A 147 -10.50 10.35 10.25
CA SER A 147 -9.54 10.95 11.20
C SER A 147 -10.02 12.25 11.81
N GLN A 148 -10.99 12.91 11.17
CA GLN A 148 -11.52 14.21 11.61
C GLN A 148 -12.62 14.10 12.67
N ARG A 149 -13.05 12.88 13.04
CA ARG A 149 -14.02 12.61 14.12
C ARG A 149 -15.33 13.36 13.97
N HIS A 150 -15.81 13.53 12.74
CA HIS A 150 -17.08 14.18 12.49
C HIS A 150 -18.23 13.36 13.10
N PRO A 151 -19.19 13.95 13.86
CA PRO A 151 -20.19 13.21 14.62
C PRO A 151 -21.15 12.38 13.76
N THR A 152 -21.31 12.69 12.47
CA THR A 152 -22.13 11.87 11.55
C THR A 152 -21.40 10.66 11.01
N ALA A 153 -20.06 10.61 11.03
CA ALA A 153 -19.29 9.45 10.60
C ALA A 153 -19.42 8.33 11.65
N ARG A 154 -20.03 7.20 11.28
CA ARG A 154 -20.38 6.11 12.21
C ARG A 154 -19.50 4.89 12.08
N ALA A 155 -19.06 4.60 10.88
CA ALA A 155 -18.17 3.47 10.57
C ALA A 155 -17.48 3.68 9.23
N PHE A 156 -16.38 2.98 9.01
CA PHE A 156 -15.73 2.92 7.70
C PHE A 156 -15.58 1.48 7.18
N PHE A 157 -15.49 1.35 5.85
CA PHE A 157 -15.12 0.13 5.14
C PHE A 157 -13.99 0.48 4.18
N ALA A 158 -12.75 0.09 4.54
CA ALA A 158 -11.52 0.48 3.88
C ALA A 158 -10.81 -0.74 3.28
N GLN A 159 -10.61 -0.73 1.96
CA GLN A 159 -9.96 -1.81 1.24
C GLN A 159 -8.64 -1.33 0.66
N VAL A 160 -7.55 -2.07 0.92
CA VAL A 160 -6.23 -1.92 0.27
C VAL A 160 -5.76 -0.47 0.13
N GLY A 161 -5.74 0.29 1.24
CA GLY A 161 -5.35 1.69 1.23
C GLY A 161 -4.41 2.08 2.35
N GLY A 162 -3.66 3.16 2.13
CA GLY A 162 -2.74 3.72 3.12
C GLY A 162 -3.46 4.52 4.20
N SER A 163 -3.06 4.35 5.44
CA SER A 163 -3.58 5.09 6.60
C SER A 163 -2.62 6.20 7.08
N SER A 164 -1.40 6.22 6.56
CA SER A 164 -0.41 7.28 6.66
C SER A 164 0.23 7.49 5.29
N ILE A 165 0.24 8.74 4.80
CA ILE A 165 0.78 9.01 3.46
C ILE A 165 2.28 8.74 3.43
N TYR A 166 3.00 9.13 4.46
CA TYR A 166 4.46 8.99 4.48
C TYR A 166 4.91 7.57 4.79
N ASP A 167 4.36 6.96 5.84
CA ASP A 167 4.86 5.67 6.31
C ASP A 167 4.33 4.50 5.47
N ASP A 168 3.26 4.71 4.69
CA ASP A 168 2.55 3.64 4.00
C ASP A 168 2.56 3.80 2.46
N VAL A 169 2.65 5.06 1.96
CA VAL A 169 2.53 5.36 0.52
C VAL A 169 3.85 5.82 -0.07
N VAL A 170 4.58 6.71 0.61
CA VAL A 170 5.80 7.33 0.09
C VAL A 170 7.06 6.60 0.50
N TYR A 171 7.13 6.16 1.75
CA TYR A 171 8.32 5.52 2.31
C TYR A 171 8.02 4.14 2.91
N GLU A 172 8.99 3.24 2.86
CA GLU A 172 9.09 2.06 3.72
C GLU A 172 10.51 2.00 4.25
N GLY A 173 10.69 1.89 5.57
CA GLY A 173 12.02 1.95 6.20
C GLY A 173 12.82 3.21 5.83
N GLN A 174 12.14 4.31 5.52
CA GLN A 174 12.67 5.59 5.04
C GLN A 174 13.36 5.52 3.65
N SER A 175 13.17 4.44 2.90
CA SER A 175 13.48 4.36 1.47
C SER A 175 12.23 4.69 0.63
N ILE A 176 12.39 5.46 -0.44
CA ILE A 176 11.27 5.97 -1.25
C ILE A 176 10.67 4.85 -2.10
N GLU A 177 9.35 4.70 -2.10
CA GLU A 177 8.53 3.83 -2.96
C GLU A 177 8.45 4.40 -4.40
N MET A 178 9.54 4.35 -5.13
CA MET A 178 9.71 5.10 -6.38
C MET A 178 8.75 4.64 -7.48
N GLU A 179 8.69 3.34 -7.77
CA GLU A 179 7.89 2.79 -8.87
C GLU A 179 6.43 3.18 -8.74
N ARG A 180 5.85 2.96 -7.57
CA ARG A 180 4.45 3.26 -7.29
C ARG A 180 4.15 4.76 -7.41
N LEU A 181 4.99 5.61 -6.83
CA LEU A 181 4.81 7.06 -6.87
C LEU A 181 4.87 7.59 -8.29
N TRP A 182 5.92 7.23 -9.06
CA TRP A 182 6.11 7.73 -10.42
C TRP A 182 4.98 7.29 -11.34
N LEU A 183 4.65 6.00 -11.37
CA LEU A 183 3.60 5.48 -12.25
C LEU A 183 2.21 5.95 -11.82
N TRP A 184 1.95 6.08 -10.50
CA TRP A 184 0.66 6.59 -10.04
C TRP A 184 0.49 8.07 -10.35
N VAL A 185 1.48 8.91 -10.05
CA VAL A 185 1.43 10.36 -10.34
C VAL A 185 1.31 10.60 -11.84
N ALA A 186 2.21 9.99 -12.64
CA ALA A 186 2.23 10.16 -14.07
C ALA A 186 0.95 9.65 -14.75
N GLY A 187 0.46 8.47 -14.35
CA GLY A 187 -0.77 7.88 -14.88
C GLY A 187 -2.02 8.70 -14.57
N ASN A 188 -1.98 9.52 -13.51
CA ASN A 188 -3.12 10.35 -13.09
C ASN A 188 -3.08 11.80 -13.56
N ILE A 189 -2.06 12.25 -14.30
CA ILE A 189 -1.97 13.62 -14.84
C ILE A 189 -3.19 13.93 -15.75
N ALA A 190 -3.66 12.94 -16.50
CA ALA A 190 -4.83 13.11 -17.35
C ALA A 190 -6.11 13.49 -16.58
N GLY A 191 -6.21 13.06 -15.32
CA GLY A 191 -7.34 13.32 -14.42
C GLY A 191 -7.28 14.65 -13.67
N LEU A 192 -6.24 15.46 -13.87
CA LEU A 192 -6.14 16.79 -13.25
C LEU A 192 -7.24 17.71 -13.78
N SER A 193 -7.92 18.43 -12.88
CA SER A 193 -9.05 19.31 -13.21
C SER A 193 -8.64 20.52 -14.05
N ALA A 194 -9.61 21.21 -14.63
CA ALA A 194 -9.36 22.45 -15.36
C ALA A 194 -8.70 23.51 -14.47
N SER A 195 -9.19 23.70 -13.23
CA SER A 195 -8.64 24.67 -12.30
C SER A 195 -7.20 24.34 -11.86
N HIS A 196 -6.86 23.06 -11.67
CA HIS A 196 -5.47 22.66 -11.43
C HIS A 196 -4.57 22.99 -12.63
N ARG A 197 -5.02 22.67 -13.85
CA ARG A 197 -4.28 23.00 -15.09
C ARG A 197 -4.07 24.50 -15.27
N GLU A 198 -5.07 25.31 -14.96
CA GLU A 198 -4.98 26.76 -14.94
C GLU A 198 -4.00 27.27 -13.89
N ALA A 199 -3.97 26.66 -12.70
CA ALA A 199 -3.00 27.00 -11.66
C ALA A 199 -1.56 26.71 -12.12
N VAL A 200 -1.30 25.55 -12.71
CA VAL A 200 0.01 25.20 -13.30
C VAL A 200 0.42 26.22 -14.39
N ALA A 201 -0.50 26.55 -15.30
CA ALA A 201 -0.25 27.53 -16.36
C ALA A 201 0.09 28.91 -15.77
N ARG A 202 -0.66 29.38 -14.79
CA ARG A 202 -0.45 30.66 -14.12
C ARG A 202 0.87 30.70 -13.34
N GLN A 203 1.17 29.68 -12.52
CA GLN A 203 2.39 29.61 -11.74
C GLN A 203 3.66 29.60 -12.59
N ARG A 204 3.58 29.03 -13.78
CA ARG A 204 4.71 28.88 -14.71
C ARG A 204 4.70 29.90 -15.84
N GLY A 205 3.70 30.76 -15.95
CA GLY A 205 3.56 31.74 -17.04
C GLY A 205 3.36 31.12 -18.42
N LEU A 206 2.72 29.94 -18.48
CA LEU A 206 2.54 29.17 -19.73
C LEU A 206 1.31 29.63 -20.51
N LYS A 207 1.42 29.69 -21.83
CA LYS A 207 0.30 29.81 -22.76
C LYS A 207 -0.38 28.45 -22.97
N ALA A 208 -1.59 28.45 -23.51
CA ALA A 208 -2.34 27.21 -23.76
C ALA A 208 -1.58 26.18 -24.62
N THR A 209 -0.84 26.64 -25.63
CA THR A 209 0.00 25.76 -26.48
C THR A 209 1.17 25.15 -25.75
N GLU A 210 1.79 25.91 -24.82
CA GLU A 210 2.90 25.43 -23.99
C GLU A 210 2.42 24.45 -22.94
N LEU A 211 1.24 24.71 -22.35
CA LEU A 211 0.60 23.78 -21.42
C LEU A 211 0.22 22.46 -22.12
N ALA A 212 -0.28 22.51 -23.36
CA ALA A 212 -0.54 21.32 -24.16
C ALA A 212 0.74 20.51 -24.44
N ALA A 213 1.81 21.19 -24.85
CA ALA A 213 3.11 20.57 -25.09
C ALA A 213 3.67 19.90 -23.81
N LEU A 214 3.50 20.53 -22.63
CA LEU A 214 3.89 19.94 -21.34
C LEU A 214 3.09 18.67 -21.03
N ALA A 215 1.79 18.63 -21.37
CA ALA A 215 0.96 17.43 -21.21
C ALA A 215 1.38 16.30 -22.17
N ASP A 216 1.75 16.64 -23.41
CA ASP A 216 2.26 15.67 -24.39
C ASP A 216 3.60 15.07 -23.92
N SER A 217 4.49 15.92 -23.41
CA SER A 217 5.78 15.48 -22.84
C SER A 217 5.60 14.55 -21.66
N ALA A 218 4.70 14.88 -20.73
CA ALA A 218 4.38 14.00 -19.59
C ALA A 218 3.80 12.64 -20.02
N ARG A 219 2.95 12.62 -21.05
CA ARG A 219 2.44 11.36 -21.62
C ARG A 219 3.53 10.51 -22.26
N ALA A 220 4.43 11.15 -23.02
CA ALA A 220 5.56 10.46 -23.64
C ALA A 220 6.50 9.86 -22.58
N ARG A 221 6.78 10.59 -21.51
CA ARG A 221 7.60 10.10 -20.39
C ARG A 221 6.94 8.96 -19.65
N TYR A 222 5.64 9.05 -19.38
CA TYR A 222 4.89 7.92 -18.80
C TYR A 222 4.98 6.68 -19.69
N ALA A 223 4.80 6.83 -20.99
CA ALA A 223 4.91 5.72 -21.95
C ALA A 223 6.32 5.09 -21.94
N ALA A 224 7.39 5.91 -21.83
CA ALA A 224 8.75 5.41 -21.73
C ALA A 224 9.01 4.65 -20.41
N LEU A 225 8.54 5.17 -19.28
CA LEU A 225 8.60 4.47 -17.99
C LEU A 225 7.84 3.14 -18.04
N ASP A 226 6.65 3.12 -18.62
CA ASP A 226 5.81 1.93 -18.74
C ASP A 226 6.42 0.90 -19.69
N ALA A 227 6.98 1.32 -20.82
CA ALA A 227 7.69 0.43 -21.75
C ALA A 227 8.93 -0.19 -21.10
N ALA A 228 9.72 0.59 -20.35
CA ALA A 228 10.87 0.08 -19.62
C ALA A 228 10.44 -0.93 -18.53
N ARG A 229 9.30 -0.68 -17.86
CA ARG A 229 8.69 -1.59 -16.88
C ARG A 229 8.31 -2.95 -17.49
N GLN A 230 7.87 -2.96 -18.73
CA GLN A 230 7.47 -4.17 -19.45
C GLN A 230 8.63 -4.91 -20.11
N ALA A 231 9.81 -4.29 -20.19
CA ALA A 231 10.99 -4.91 -20.77
C ALA A 231 11.53 -6.05 -19.90
N ASN A 232 12.12 -7.08 -20.53
CA ASN A 232 12.78 -8.18 -19.85
C ASN A 232 14.20 -8.37 -20.41
N PRO A 233 15.27 -8.32 -19.60
CA PRO A 233 15.29 -8.20 -18.12
C PRO A 233 14.94 -6.80 -17.64
N PRO A 234 14.50 -6.68 -16.37
CA PRO A 234 13.98 -5.41 -15.89
C PRO A 234 15.00 -4.28 -15.85
N PHE A 235 14.69 -3.16 -16.39
CA PHE A 235 14.90 -1.72 -16.16
C PHE A 235 16.30 -1.18 -15.84
N ILE A 236 17.34 -1.96 -15.63
CA ILE A 236 18.61 -1.49 -15.06
C ILE A 236 19.24 -0.36 -15.91
N ASP A 237 18.95 -0.34 -17.21
CA ASP A 237 19.53 0.62 -18.17
C ASP A 237 18.52 1.69 -18.64
N SER A 238 17.35 1.80 -18.02
CA SER A 238 16.36 2.82 -18.39
C SER A 238 16.77 4.20 -17.88
N ALA A 239 17.01 5.13 -18.79
CA ALA A 239 17.35 6.52 -18.45
C ALA A 239 16.25 7.20 -17.63
N GLU A 240 14.99 6.86 -17.89
CA GLU A 240 13.84 7.40 -17.18
C GLU A 240 13.82 6.94 -15.73
N TRP A 241 14.03 5.66 -15.48
CA TRP A 241 14.07 5.12 -14.12
C TRP A 241 15.35 5.51 -13.37
N MET A 242 16.48 5.63 -14.08
CA MET A 242 17.77 6.01 -13.50
C MET A 242 17.97 7.52 -13.34
N HIS A 243 16.97 8.34 -13.67
CA HIS A 243 17.04 9.79 -13.57
C HIS A 243 17.31 10.27 -12.14
N LEU A 244 18.16 11.27 -11.98
CA LEU A 244 18.45 12.04 -10.78
C LEU A 244 18.59 13.52 -11.16
N PRO A 245 18.19 14.47 -10.28
CA PRO A 245 17.50 14.25 -8.99
C PRO A 245 16.06 13.82 -9.16
N LEU A 246 15.46 13.27 -8.08
CA LEU A 246 14.05 12.90 -8.08
C LEU A 246 13.14 14.11 -7.91
N THR A 247 13.56 15.10 -7.11
CA THR A 247 12.89 16.41 -7.06
C THR A 247 13.12 17.17 -8.37
N GLY A 248 12.10 17.85 -8.85
CA GLY A 248 12.15 18.50 -10.16
C GLY A 248 12.16 17.49 -11.32
N TYR A 249 11.64 16.27 -11.11
CA TYR A 249 11.60 15.25 -12.16
C TYR A 249 10.91 15.79 -13.41
N PRO A 250 11.56 15.67 -14.59
CA PRO A 250 11.09 16.28 -15.83
C PRO A 250 9.63 15.94 -16.11
N ASP A 251 8.83 16.94 -16.46
CA ASP A 251 7.42 16.90 -16.78
C ASP A 251 6.48 16.59 -15.60
N PHE A 252 6.85 15.75 -14.62
CA PHE A 252 5.96 15.36 -13.52
C PHE A 252 5.89 16.40 -12.40
N SER A 253 7.04 16.92 -11.95
CA SER A 253 7.08 18.00 -10.94
C SER A 253 6.42 19.29 -11.42
N ALA A 254 6.32 19.48 -12.74
CA ALA A 254 5.58 20.59 -13.32
C ALA A 254 4.07 20.48 -13.06
N TRP A 255 3.53 19.25 -13.15
CA TRP A 255 2.12 18.95 -12.93
C TRP A 255 1.78 18.70 -11.46
N GLN A 256 2.74 18.22 -10.69
CA GLN A 256 2.56 17.86 -9.27
C GLN A 256 3.69 18.41 -8.41
N PRO A 257 3.78 19.74 -8.23
CA PRO A 257 4.84 20.35 -7.42
C PRO A 257 4.79 19.90 -5.94
N TYR A 258 3.62 19.51 -5.47
CA TYR A 258 3.44 19.00 -4.11
C TYR A 258 4.15 17.64 -3.89
N LEU A 259 4.39 16.86 -4.95
CA LEU A 259 5.22 15.65 -4.85
C LEU A 259 6.66 15.98 -4.45
N ASP A 260 7.24 17.05 -5.01
CA ASP A 260 8.58 17.50 -4.63
C ASP A 260 8.63 17.94 -3.17
N GLU A 261 7.56 18.59 -2.68
CA GLU A 261 7.44 18.94 -1.26
C GLU A 261 7.39 17.70 -0.38
N ILE A 262 6.57 16.71 -0.73
CA ILE A 262 6.52 15.42 -0.04
C ILE A 262 7.92 14.79 0.06
N LEU A 263 8.68 14.76 -1.03
CA LEU A 263 10.01 14.15 -1.09
C LEU A 263 11.08 14.90 -0.29
N ARG A 264 10.84 16.17 0.07
CA ARG A 264 11.74 16.97 0.94
C ARG A 264 11.56 16.71 2.43
N HIS A 265 10.57 15.91 2.83
CA HIS A 265 10.28 15.57 4.22
C HIS A 265 10.58 14.08 4.52
N PRO A 266 11.84 13.60 4.41
CA PRO A 266 12.18 12.20 4.63
C PRO A 266 12.17 11.79 6.11
N ALA A 267 12.29 12.73 7.05
CA ALA A 267 12.25 12.48 8.48
C ALA A 267 10.86 12.73 9.08
N PRO A 268 10.50 12.08 10.19
CA PRO A 268 9.29 12.40 10.94
C PRO A 268 9.32 13.88 11.41
N ASP A 269 8.34 14.66 10.99
CA ASP A 269 8.16 16.06 11.34
C ASP A 269 6.66 16.42 11.40
N GLU A 270 6.33 17.69 11.66
CA GLU A 270 4.95 18.16 11.71
C GLU A 270 4.22 18.03 10.36
N PHE A 271 4.93 18.18 9.25
CA PHE A 271 4.36 18.00 7.93
C PHE A 271 3.90 16.56 7.74
N ARG A 272 4.72 15.57 8.09
CA ARG A 272 4.36 14.16 8.03
C ARG A 272 3.27 13.78 9.02
N ALA A 273 3.31 14.32 10.25
CA ALA A 273 2.35 14.00 11.30
C ALA A 273 0.91 14.33 10.91
N ARG A 274 0.69 15.40 10.15
CA ARG A 274 -0.64 15.81 9.64
C ARG A 274 -1.26 14.79 8.70
N HIS A 275 -0.47 13.94 8.09
CA HIS A 275 -0.88 12.94 7.12
C HIS A 275 -0.91 11.50 7.70
N ASN A 276 -0.87 11.37 9.03
CA ASN A 276 -1.04 10.10 9.72
C ASN A 276 -2.48 9.99 10.25
N PHE A 277 -3.38 9.51 9.40
CA PHE A 277 -4.82 9.48 9.66
C PHE A 277 -5.20 8.50 10.78
N ARG A 278 -4.56 7.32 10.84
CA ARG A 278 -4.89 6.28 11.83
C ARG A 278 -4.74 6.73 13.27
N ALA A 279 -3.91 7.73 13.54
CA ALA A 279 -3.64 8.21 14.89
C ALA A 279 -4.87 8.78 15.60
N THR A 280 -5.81 9.36 14.86
CA THR A 280 -6.96 10.08 15.41
C THR A 280 -8.32 9.40 15.19
N ILE A 281 -8.43 8.40 14.33
CA ILE A 281 -9.68 7.66 14.06
C ILE A 281 -10.21 7.05 15.37
N ASP A 282 -11.52 7.20 15.66
CA ASP A 282 -12.18 6.69 16.86
C ASP A 282 -13.53 5.98 16.58
N ILE A 283 -13.77 5.61 15.34
CA ILE A 283 -14.99 4.90 14.90
C ILE A 283 -14.71 3.44 14.51
N PRO A 284 -15.74 2.56 14.52
CA PRO A 284 -15.65 1.20 14.03
C PRO A 284 -15.15 1.09 12.60
N GLY A 285 -14.29 0.10 12.33
CA GLY A 285 -13.64 -0.07 11.05
C GLY A 285 -13.64 -1.49 10.51
N PHE A 286 -13.88 -1.60 9.20
CA PHE A 286 -13.68 -2.83 8.44
C PHE A 286 -12.50 -2.65 7.51
N HIS A 287 -11.46 -3.44 7.74
CA HIS A 287 -10.19 -3.41 7.01
C HIS A 287 -10.09 -4.61 6.08
N VAL A 288 -9.74 -4.38 4.82
CA VAL A 288 -9.54 -5.45 3.84
C VAL A 288 -8.19 -5.29 3.16
N THR A 289 -7.41 -6.38 3.09
CA THR A 289 -6.14 -6.42 2.36
C THR A 289 -5.88 -7.81 1.79
N THR A 290 -4.75 -7.99 1.14
CA THR A 290 -4.24 -9.28 0.65
C THR A 290 -2.77 -9.44 1.01
N TRP A 291 -2.25 -10.68 0.97
CA TRP A 291 -0.88 -10.95 1.44
C TRP A 291 0.21 -10.23 0.61
N PHE A 292 -0.03 -10.05 -0.68
CA PHE A 292 0.89 -9.33 -1.57
C PHE A 292 0.38 -7.95 -1.99
N ASP A 293 -0.54 -7.38 -1.21
CA ASP A 293 -0.99 -5.99 -1.42
C ASP A 293 0.12 -4.98 -1.07
N ILE A 294 0.24 -3.95 -1.89
CA ILE A 294 1.19 -2.84 -1.68
C ILE A 294 0.93 -2.07 -0.37
N PHE A 295 -0.29 -2.11 0.16
CA PHE A 295 -0.70 -1.47 1.43
C PHE A 295 -0.90 -2.47 2.57
N GLN A 296 -0.50 -3.72 2.41
CA GLN A 296 -0.71 -4.77 3.41
C GLN A 296 -0.21 -4.34 4.80
N THR A 297 1.02 -3.86 4.89
CA THR A 297 1.61 -3.40 6.17
C THR A 297 0.85 -2.23 6.79
N SER A 298 0.37 -1.30 5.96
CA SER A 298 -0.46 -0.18 6.39
C SER A 298 -1.80 -0.63 6.99
N VAL A 299 -2.52 -1.49 6.25
CA VAL A 299 -3.83 -1.99 6.68
C VAL A 299 -3.73 -2.76 7.98
N LEU A 300 -2.72 -3.62 8.13
CA LEU A 300 -2.47 -4.37 9.36
C LEU A 300 -2.07 -3.46 10.53
N ALA A 301 -1.22 -2.47 10.29
CA ALA A 301 -0.85 -1.47 11.30
C ALA A 301 -2.07 -0.64 11.75
N ALA A 302 -2.94 -0.24 10.82
CA ALA A 302 -4.17 0.46 11.14
C ALA A 302 -5.13 -0.42 11.96
N PHE A 303 -5.36 -1.66 11.52
CA PHE A 303 -6.19 -2.62 12.26
C PHE A 303 -5.66 -2.83 13.68
N THR A 304 -4.40 -3.16 13.85
CA THR A 304 -3.80 -3.45 15.17
C THR A 304 -3.91 -2.24 16.09
N HIS A 305 -3.57 -1.04 15.58
CA HIS A 305 -3.66 0.20 16.35
C HIS A 305 -5.11 0.51 16.77
N LEU A 306 -6.06 0.42 15.85
CA LEU A 306 -7.45 0.76 16.11
C LEU A 306 -8.18 -0.33 16.92
N HIS A 307 -7.86 -1.61 16.70
CA HIS A 307 -8.45 -2.71 17.43
C HIS A 307 -8.14 -2.63 18.93
N SER A 308 -6.91 -2.29 19.29
CA SER A 308 -6.50 -2.12 20.69
C SER A 308 -7.07 -0.85 21.34
N ARG A 309 -7.24 0.25 20.57
CA ARG A 309 -7.59 1.56 21.09
C ARG A 309 -9.10 1.85 21.05
N VAL A 310 -9.76 1.47 19.96
CA VAL A 310 -11.16 1.79 19.68
C VAL A 310 -12.08 0.58 19.88
N GLY A 311 -11.57 -0.62 19.59
CA GLY A 311 -12.39 -1.82 19.50
C GLY A 311 -13.28 -1.84 18.25
N ASN A 312 -14.15 -2.87 18.13
CA ASN A 312 -15.08 -2.99 17.00
C ASN A 312 -14.43 -2.85 15.62
N GLN A 313 -13.24 -3.44 15.47
CA GLN A 313 -12.54 -3.51 14.19
C GLN A 313 -12.66 -4.91 13.59
N ARG A 314 -12.71 -5.01 12.28
CA ARG A 314 -12.69 -6.27 11.52
C ARG A 314 -11.57 -6.23 10.49
N LEU A 315 -10.89 -7.36 10.30
CA LEU A 315 -9.81 -7.50 9.35
C LEU A 315 -10.03 -8.73 8.47
N TRP A 316 -10.07 -8.51 7.16
CA TRP A 316 -10.06 -9.61 6.19
C TRP A 316 -8.79 -9.55 5.35
N ILE A 317 -8.10 -10.72 5.22
CA ILE A 317 -6.87 -10.84 4.47
C ILE A 317 -7.02 -11.92 3.41
N GLY A 318 -7.05 -11.52 2.15
CA GLY A 318 -7.12 -12.43 1.00
C GLY A 318 -5.75 -12.90 0.52
N PRO A 319 -5.70 -13.89 -0.35
CA PRO A 319 -4.49 -14.25 -1.08
C PRO A 319 -4.15 -13.22 -2.16
N ASN A 320 -3.01 -13.40 -2.81
CA ASN A 320 -2.56 -12.64 -3.99
C ASN A 320 -2.27 -11.15 -3.71
N GLY A 321 -2.35 -10.30 -4.76
CA GLY A 321 -1.96 -8.90 -4.75
C GLY A 321 -3.12 -7.92 -4.70
N HIS A 322 -2.81 -6.64 -4.85
CA HIS A 322 -3.70 -5.50 -4.69
C HIS A 322 -5.07 -5.64 -5.39
N ASN A 323 -5.07 -6.07 -6.64
CA ASN A 323 -6.30 -6.14 -7.44
C ASN A 323 -7.23 -7.28 -7.05
N PHE A 324 -6.75 -8.22 -6.23
CA PHE A 324 -7.53 -9.40 -5.83
C PHE A 324 -8.79 -9.05 -5.01
N VAL A 325 -8.78 -7.93 -4.30
CA VAL A 325 -9.93 -7.49 -3.50
C VAL A 325 -11.17 -7.21 -4.37
N TYR A 326 -10.98 -6.98 -5.68
CA TYR A 326 -12.06 -6.73 -6.64
C TYR A 326 -12.66 -8.00 -7.25
N GLU A 327 -12.04 -9.17 -7.00
CA GLU A 327 -12.47 -10.46 -7.52
C GLU A 327 -13.48 -11.10 -6.54
N ARG A 328 -14.76 -10.85 -6.72
CA ARG A 328 -15.83 -11.33 -5.81
C ARG A 328 -15.85 -12.85 -5.58
N ASN A 329 -15.45 -13.63 -6.56
CA ASN A 329 -15.48 -15.08 -6.48
C ASN A 329 -14.45 -15.67 -5.49
N PHE A 330 -13.46 -14.89 -5.06
CA PHE A 330 -12.43 -15.30 -4.12
C PHE A 330 -12.83 -15.08 -2.66
N TRP A 331 -13.78 -14.22 -2.42
CA TRP A 331 -14.31 -13.97 -1.09
C TRP A 331 -15.45 -14.96 -0.83
N PRO A 332 -15.50 -15.64 0.32
CA PRO A 332 -16.57 -16.60 0.61
C PRO A 332 -17.93 -15.93 0.73
N ARG A 333 -17.97 -14.63 0.97
CA ARG A 333 -19.13 -13.77 0.97
C ARG A 333 -18.74 -12.29 0.92
N ASP A 334 -19.71 -11.42 0.75
CA ASP A 334 -19.52 -9.96 0.77
C ASP A 334 -19.99 -9.38 2.11
N PRO A 335 -19.07 -8.89 2.99
CA PRO A 335 -19.43 -8.37 4.30
C PRO A 335 -19.90 -6.90 4.28
N TYR A 336 -19.81 -6.22 3.12
CA TYR A 336 -19.97 -4.78 3.00
C TYR A 336 -21.30 -4.25 3.58
N PHE A 337 -22.42 -4.83 3.15
CA PHE A 337 -23.73 -4.37 3.62
C PHE A 337 -24.04 -4.90 5.01
N GLU A 338 -23.57 -6.10 5.41
CA GLU A 338 -23.71 -6.57 6.78
C GLU A 338 -23.04 -5.60 7.76
N TRP A 339 -21.89 -5.02 7.38
CA TRP A 339 -21.17 -4.02 8.17
C TRP A 339 -21.98 -2.73 8.33
N PHE A 340 -22.43 -2.15 7.23
CA PHE A 340 -23.17 -0.89 7.25
C PHE A 340 -24.61 -1.03 7.75
N ASP A 341 -25.31 -2.14 7.51
CA ASP A 341 -26.62 -2.41 8.08
C ASP A 341 -26.56 -2.42 9.62
N HIS A 342 -25.48 -2.97 10.19
CA HIS A 342 -25.29 -2.92 11.65
C HIS A 342 -25.07 -1.48 12.14
N TRP A 343 -24.09 -0.78 11.60
CA TRP A 343 -23.62 0.51 12.15
C TRP A 343 -24.52 1.71 11.79
N LEU A 344 -25.19 1.66 10.64
CA LEU A 344 -25.99 2.79 10.15
C LEU A 344 -27.49 2.60 10.32
N LYS A 345 -27.95 1.34 10.45
CA LYS A 345 -29.37 1.03 10.62
C LYS A 345 -29.69 0.37 11.98
N GLY A 346 -28.68 -0.07 12.74
CA GLY A 346 -28.84 -0.76 14.01
C GLY A 346 -29.31 -2.22 13.87
N GLU A 347 -29.13 -2.82 12.69
CA GLU A 347 -29.54 -4.20 12.45
C GLU A 347 -28.57 -5.20 13.11
N ARG A 348 -29.08 -6.34 13.51
CA ARG A 348 -28.25 -7.46 13.95
C ARG A 348 -27.75 -8.23 12.74
N THR A 349 -26.45 -8.24 12.52
CA THR A 349 -25.82 -8.91 11.39
C THR A 349 -24.84 -9.99 11.86
N ARG A 350 -24.60 -10.98 10.99
CA ARG A 350 -23.71 -12.11 11.27
C ARG A 350 -22.28 -11.66 11.60
N ILE A 351 -21.77 -10.67 10.86
CA ILE A 351 -20.38 -10.20 10.95
C ILE A 351 -19.98 -9.76 12.37
N MET A 352 -20.93 -9.28 13.17
CA MET A 352 -20.67 -8.82 14.53
C MET A 352 -20.50 -9.97 15.53
N GLY A 353 -21.01 -11.15 15.21
CA GLY A 353 -20.85 -12.38 16.02
C GLY A 353 -19.62 -13.22 15.63
N GLU A 354 -18.86 -12.82 14.61
CA GLU A 354 -17.68 -13.54 14.15
C GLU A 354 -16.41 -13.00 14.81
N PRO A 355 -15.31 -13.81 14.87
CA PRO A 355 -14.01 -13.34 15.30
C PRO A 355 -13.53 -12.13 14.48
N ALA A 356 -12.64 -11.32 15.08
CA ALA A 356 -12.24 -10.04 14.49
C ALA A 356 -11.45 -10.19 13.19
N VAL A 357 -10.73 -11.28 13.01
CA VAL A 357 -9.85 -11.52 11.88
C VAL A 357 -10.31 -12.72 11.06
N PHE A 358 -10.37 -12.54 9.75
CA PHE A 358 -10.69 -13.57 8.77
C PHE A 358 -9.65 -13.56 7.67
N TYR A 359 -8.98 -14.68 7.41
CA TYR A 359 -7.84 -14.70 6.50
C TYR A 359 -7.71 -15.99 5.68
N SER A 360 -7.15 -15.84 4.48
CA SER A 360 -6.72 -16.96 3.67
C SER A 360 -5.44 -17.56 4.24
N PRO A 361 -5.37 -18.90 4.49
CA PRO A 361 -4.13 -19.55 4.87
C PRO A 361 -3.13 -19.67 3.72
N ARG A 362 -3.55 -19.36 2.49
CA ARG A 362 -2.70 -19.35 1.30
C ARG A 362 -2.30 -17.92 0.99
N ALA A 363 -1.00 -17.65 0.98
CA ALA A 363 -0.50 -16.34 0.61
C ALA A 363 -0.65 -16.06 -0.90
N TRP A 364 -0.57 -17.09 -1.72
CA TRP A 364 -0.74 -16.99 -3.17
C TRP A 364 -1.53 -18.15 -3.75
N VAL A 365 -2.39 -17.84 -4.70
CA VAL A 365 -3.18 -18.78 -5.49
C VAL A 365 -2.81 -18.60 -6.97
N ALA A 366 -2.12 -19.56 -7.54
CA ALA A 366 -1.68 -19.49 -8.94
C ALA A 366 -2.84 -19.75 -9.91
N ASP A 367 -3.67 -20.75 -9.62
CA ASP A 367 -4.87 -21.07 -10.40
C ASP A 367 -6.07 -20.31 -9.84
N GLN A 368 -6.27 -19.11 -10.35
CA GLN A 368 -7.35 -18.22 -9.90
C GLN A 368 -8.72 -18.65 -10.45
N GLU A 369 -8.76 -19.33 -11.59
CA GLU A 369 -10.02 -19.73 -12.24
C GLU A 369 -10.73 -20.84 -11.48
N ASN A 370 -9.95 -21.78 -10.90
CA ASN A 370 -10.47 -22.93 -10.15
C ASN A 370 -10.36 -22.75 -8.62
N TYR A 371 -10.02 -21.56 -8.14
CA TYR A 371 -9.93 -21.33 -6.71
C TYR A 371 -11.30 -21.39 -6.04
N VAL A 372 -11.39 -22.19 -4.96
CA VAL A 372 -12.57 -22.26 -4.10
C VAL A 372 -12.21 -21.74 -2.71
N ALA A 373 -12.89 -20.71 -2.26
CA ALA A 373 -12.64 -20.03 -0.99
C ALA A 373 -13.23 -20.80 0.22
N ASN A 374 -12.84 -22.05 0.44
CA ASN A 374 -13.42 -22.91 1.47
C ASN A 374 -12.48 -23.24 2.64
N ASP A 375 -11.22 -22.78 2.60
CA ASP A 375 -10.20 -23.05 3.62
C ASP A 375 -9.82 -21.83 4.47
N TRP A 376 -10.64 -20.77 4.43
CA TRP A 376 -10.41 -19.56 5.21
C TRP A 376 -10.48 -19.81 6.71
N ARG A 377 -9.70 -19.05 7.46
CA ARG A 377 -9.53 -19.18 8.91
C ARG A 377 -10.01 -17.95 9.64
N HIS A 378 -10.47 -18.15 10.86
CA HIS A 378 -10.85 -17.09 11.80
C HIS A 378 -9.85 -17.00 12.95
N SER A 379 -9.66 -15.79 13.48
CA SER A 379 -8.89 -15.52 14.68
C SER A 379 -9.44 -14.31 15.43
N GLU A 380 -9.31 -14.27 16.73
CA GLU A 380 -9.70 -13.09 17.54
C GLU A 380 -8.71 -11.94 17.41
N SER A 381 -7.47 -12.22 17.01
CA SER A 381 -6.41 -11.24 16.84
C SER A 381 -5.50 -11.60 15.68
N TRP A 382 -4.69 -10.63 15.27
CA TRP A 382 -3.55 -10.85 14.40
C TRP A 382 -2.25 -10.40 15.12
N PRO A 383 -1.19 -11.22 15.22
CA PRO A 383 -1.13 -12.63 14.78
C PRO A 383 -2.13 -13.53 15.53
N PRO A 384 -2.43 -14.74 14.98
CA PRO A 384 -3.27 -15.72 15.64
C PRO A 384 -2.68 -16.14 17.00
N PRO A 385 -3.53 -16.39 18.03
CA PRO A 385 -3.07 -16.90 19.33
C PRO A 385 -2.25 -18.19 19.20
N GLY A 386 -1.20 -18.30 20.01
CA GLY A 386 -0.28 -19.44 19.97
C GLY A 386 0.92 -19.28 19.03
N THR A 387 0.98 -18.20 18.28
CA THR A 387 2.17 -17.86 17.49
C THR A 387 3.35 -17.55 18.41
N VAL A 388 4.51 -18.17 18.15
CA VAL A 388 5.73 -18.03 18.97
C VAL A 388 6.88 -17.50 18.11
N PRO A 389 7.62 -16.45 18.52
CA PRO A 389 8.76 -15.97 17.78
C PRO A 389 9.93 -16.97 17.89
N GLN A 390 10.47 -17.37 16.74
CA GLN A 390 11.65 -18.22 16.65
C GLN A 390 12.79 -17.50 15.92
N LYS A 391 14.00 -17.55 16.49
CA LYS A 391 15.20 -16.94 15.90
C LYS A 391 15.98 -17.96 15.07
N PHE A 392 16.48 -17.48 13.93
CA PHE A 392 17.45 -18.18 13.09
C PHE A 392 18.63 -17.23 12.83
N TYR A 393 19.81 -17.59 13.31
CA TYR A 393 21.00 -16.76 13.18
C TYR A 393 21.61 -16.88 11.77
N LEU A 394 21.99 -15.75 11.21
CA LEU A 394 22.81 -15.67 10.01
C LEU A 394 24.25 -15.94 10.41
N THR A 395 24.94 -16.84 9.71
CA THR A 395 26.32 -17.25 10.05
C THR A 395 27.33 -16.84 8.98
N GLY A 396 28.61 -16.72 9.36
CA GLY A 396 29.69 -16.30 8.48
C GLY A 396 29.92 -17.23 7.28
N ASP A 397 29.56 -18.51 7.38
CA ASP A 397 29.61 -19.48 6.29
C ASP A 397 28.33 -19.51 5.41
N GLY A 398 27.38 -18.60 5.66
CA GLY A 398 26.15 -18.45 4.84
C GLY A 398 25.01 -19.38 5.23
N ARG A 399 25.00 -19.91 6.45
CA ARG A 399 23.88 -20.71 6.95
C ARG A 399 22.88 -19.83 7.73
N LEU A 400 21.62 -20.34 7.80
CA LEU A 400 20.63 -19.96 8.81
C LEU A 400 20.59 -21.06 9.85
N SER A 401 20.93 -20.76 11.12
CA SER A 401 21.04 -21.73 12.19
C SER A 401 20.21 -21.35 13.41
N ALA A 402 19.58 -22.32 14.05
CA ALA A 402 18.94 -22.15 15.35
C ALA A 402 19.94 -22.22 16.53
N ASP A 403 21.17 -22.69 16.28
CA ASP A 403 22.16 -23.03 17.32
C ASP A 403 22.86 -21.80 17.95
N GLY A 404 22.84 -20.64 17.24
CA GLY A 404 23.45 -19.39 17.72
C GLY A 404 24.25 -18.66 16.63
N PRO A 405 24.80 -17.48 17.00
CA PRO A 405 25.67 -16.71 16.10
C PRO A 405 27.01 -17.41 15.90
N ASP A 406 27.53 -17.38 14.68
CA ASP A 406 28.79 -18.04 14.33
C ASP A 406 29.46 -17.36 13.12
N GLY A 407 30.79 -17.23 13.21
CA GLY A 407 31.65 -16.86 12.10
C GLY A 407 31.94 -15.36 11.94
N GLU A 408 32.75 -15.07 10.94
CA GLU A 408 33.23 -13.73 10.62
C GLU A 408 32.23 -12.96 9.76
N ALA A 409 32.43 -11.64 9.67
CA ALA A 409 31.62 -10.77 8.86
C ALA A 409 31.73 -11.12 7.35
N ARG A 410 30.60 -11.13 6.66
CA ARG A 410 30.55 -11.26 5.20
C ARG A 410 30.37 -9.87 4.57
N ARG A 411 31.03 -9.65 3.44
CA ARG A 411 31.05 -8.36 2.75
C ARG A 411 30.51 -8.49 1.33
N TYR A 412 29.92 -7.40 0.83
CA TYR A 412 29.50 -7.27 -0.57
C TYR A 412 29.64 -5.81 -1.03
N ARG A 413 29.73 -5.63 -2.34
CA ARG A 413 29.80 -4.31 -2.98
C ARG A 413 28.42 -3.88 -3.42
N TYR A 414 28.09 -2.60 -3.25
CA TYR A 414 26.91 -1.98 -3.82
C TYR A 414 27.28 -0.77 -4.68
N ASP A 415 26.88 -0.80 -5.94
CA ASP A 415 27.05 0.28 -6.91
C ASP A 415 25.68 0.83 -7.31
N PRO A 416 25.33 2.07 -6.96
CA PRO A 416 24.03 2.65 -7.33
C PRO A 416 23.80 2.76 -8.84
N ASN A 417 24.83 2.70 -9.67
CA ASN A 417 24.69 2.65 -11.12
C ASN A 417 24.29 1.26 -11.65
N ARG A 418 24.32 0.25 -10.79
CA ARG A 418 23.97 -1.14 -11.12
C ARG A 418 23.10 -1.74 -9.99
N PRO A 419 21.93 -1.13 -9.72
CA PRO A 419 21.09 -1.59 -8.63
C PRO A 419 20.53 -2.97 -8.91
N ILE A 420 20.32 -3.78 -7.87
CA ILE A 420 19.64 -5.07 -8.00
C ILE A 420 18.16 -4.84 -8.34
N PRO A 421 17.65 -5.47 -9.41
CA PRO A 421 16.28 -5.29 -9.85
C PRO A 421 15.25 -5.85 -8.88
N THR A 422 14.08 -5.25 -8.88
CA THR A 422 12.88 -5.82 -8.28
C THR A 422 12.38 -7.01 -9.12
N LEU A 423 12.09 -8.13 -8.45
CA LEU A 423 11.46 -9.29 -9.06
C LEU A 423 10.45 -9.90 -8.06
N GLY A 424 9.16 -9.74 -8.32
CA GLY A 424 8.11 -10.16 -7.39
C GLY A 424 7.96 -9.28 -6.15
N GLY A 425 7.24 -9.79 -5.15
CA GLY A 425 6.97 -9.10 -3.90
C GLY A 425 5.64 -8.33 -3.91
N ARG A 426 5.47 -7.40 -2.97
CA ARG A 426 4.26 -6.58 -2.83
C ARG A 426 4.26 -5.43 -3.86
N ASN A 427 4.06 -5.77 -5.12
CA ASN A 427 3.99 -4.83 -6.23
C ASN A 427 2.61 -4.88 -6.89
N MET A 428 2.21 -3.76 -7.49
CA MET A 428 0.97 -3.65 -8.26
C MET A 428 1.24 -3.42 -9.74
N LEU A 429 2.18 -2.57 -10.04
CA LEU A 429 2.46 -2.12 -11.41
C LEU A 429 3.66 -2.85 -12.02
N ILE A 430 4.57 -3.37 -11.21
CA ILE A 430 5.55 -4.40 -11.58
C ILE A 430 4.93 -5.77 -11.30
N ASP A 431 5.37 -6.81 -12.01
CA ASP A 431 4.93 -8.18 -11.79
C ASP A 431 5.17 -8.60 -10.33
N GLY A 432 4.08 -8.70 -9.57
CA GLY A 432 4.08 -8.96 -8.13
C GLY A 432 3.98 -10.45 -7.77
N GLY A 433 3.88 -10.71 -6.48
CA GLY A 433 3.72 -12.05 -5.92
C GLY A 433 5.02 -12.84 -5.76
N PRO A 434 4.94 -14.13 -5.46
CA PRO A 434 6.11 -14.99 -5.35
C PRO A 434 6.75 -15.22 -6.72
N ARG A 435 8.00 -14.80 -6.86
CA ARG A 435 8.80 -14.97 -8.08
C ARG A 435 10.13 -15.63 -7.75
N ASP A 436 10.61 -16.45 -8.67
CA ASP A 436 11.90 -17.13 -8.55
C ASP A 436 13.05 -16.12 -8.63
N GLN A 437 13.82 -15.99 -7.57
CA GLN A 437 14.88 -15.02 -7.42
C GLN A 437 16.20 -15.41 -8.11
N ARG A 438 16.35 -16.63 -8.61
CA ARG A 438 17.59 -17.08 -9.26
C ARG A 438 18.11 -16.16 -10.37
N PRO A 439 17.27 -15.55 -11.24
CA PRO A 439 17.75 -14.62 -12.25
C PRO A 439 18.45 -13.38 -11.68
N VAL A 440 17.97 -12.83 -10.58
CA VAL A 440 18.59 -11.66 -9.93
C VAL A 440 19.74 -12.08 -9.02
N GLN A 441 19.68 -13.24 -8.39
CA GLN A 441 20.79 -13.80 -7.58
C GLN A 441 22.05 -14.08 -8.41
N ALA A 442 21.89 -14.33 -9.71
CA ALA A 442 23.01 -14.55 -10.62
C ALA A 442 23.74 -13.27 -11.07
N LEU A 443 23.21 -12.09 -10.73
CA LEU A 443 23.81 -10.82 -11.09
C LEU A 443 25.10 -10.55 -10.28
N PRO A 444 26.10 -9.91 -10.89
CA PRO A 444 27.27 -9.44 -10.17
C PRO A 444 26.88 -8.50 -9.01
N ASP A 445 27.60 -8.60 -7.91
CA ASP A 445 27.38 -7.77 -6.71
C ASP A 445 25.97 -7.90 -6.09
N TYR A 446 25.29 -9.06 -6.28
CA TYR A 446 23.90 -9.28 -5.80
C TYR A 446 23.78 -8.99 -4.30
N GLY A 447 24.71 -9.47 -3.48
CA GLY A 447 24.68 -9.38 -2.02
C GLY A 447 25.00 -10.69 -1.33
N LEU A 448 24.33 -10.97 -0.24
CA LEU A 448 24.59 -12.15 0.60
C LEU A 448 23.34 -13.03 0.68
N SER A 449 23.54 -14.35 0.64
CA SER A 449 22.48 -15.35 0.88
C SER A 449 22.83 -16.24 2.06
N TYR A 450 21.80 -16.55 2.87
CA TYR A 450 21.87 -17.44 4.04
C TYR A 450 20.78 -18.49 3.95
N ARG A 451 21.14 -19.78 4.13
CA ARG A 451 20.23 -20.91 3.92
C ARG A 451 20.17 -21.83 5.13
N SER A 452 18.97 -22.26 5.50
CA SER A 452 18.77 -23.30 6.52
C SER A 452 19.20 -24.67 6.03
N LYS A 453 19.26 -25.64 6.96
CA LYS A 453 19.16 -27.06 6.59
C LYS A 453 17.83 -27.32 5.89
N VAL A 454 17.73 -28.46 5.19
CA VAL A 454 16.44 -28.94 4.65
C VAL A 454 15.47 -29.12 5.81
N LEU A 455 14.24 -28.66 5.64
CA LEU A 455 13.18 -28.85 6.64
C LEU A 455 12.72 -30.30 6.63
N ASP A 456 12.75 -30.93 7.79
CA ASP A 456 12.31 -32.33 7.97
C ASP A 456 10.78 -32.43 8.07
N GLN A 457 10.12 -31.33 8.39
CA GLN A 457 8.66 -31.21 8.53
C GLN A 457 8.19 -29.83 8.07
N ASP A 458 6.90 -29.71 7.83
CA ASP A 458 6.28 -28.43 7.50
C ASP A 458 6.48 -27.41 8.63
N LEU A 459 6.81 -26.17 8.25
CA LEU A 459 6.93 -25.04 9.17
C LEU A 459 5.92 -23.96 8.78
N THR A 460 4.89 -23.79 9.61
CA THR A 460 3.89 -22.74 9.40
C THR A 460 4.27 -21.48 10.17
N ILE A 461 4.20 -20.35 9.49
CA ILE A 461 4.35 -19.01 10.09
C ILE A 461 3.07 -18.20 9.92
N ALA A 462 2.73 -17.36 10.91
CA ALA A 462 1.59 -16.46 10.86
C ALA A 462 1.85 -15.21 11.68
N GLY A 463 2.13 -14.08 11.04
CA GLY A 463 2.44 -12.81 11.71
C GLY A 463 3.60 -12.07 11.08
N SER A 464 4.17 -11.14 11.83
CA SER A 464 5.22 -10.24 11.38
C SER A 464 6.59 -10.91 11.36
N VAL A 465 7.30 -10.74 10.24
CA VAL A 465 8.66 -11.24 10.00
C VAL A 465 9.64 -10.07 10.09
N ALA A 466 10.78 -10.27 10.76
CA ALA A 466 11.84 -9.27 10.87
C ALA A 466 13.23 -9.90 10.74
N VAL A 467 14.16 -9.13 10.16
CA VAL A 467 15.58 -9.46 10.10
C VAL A 467 16.35 -8.37 10.83
N THR A 468 17.05 -8.76 11.91
CA THR A 468 17.99 -7.87 12.60
C THR A 468 19.39 -8.13 12.06
N LEU A 469 20.05 -7.08 11.61
CA LEU A 469 21.41 -7.11 11.10
C LEU A 469 22.32 -6.27 11.98
N HIS A 470 23.56 -6.74 12.20
CA HIS A 470 24.67 -5.91 12.65
C HIS A 470 25.51 -5.54 11.43
N ILE A 471 25.42 -4.28 11.02
CA ILE A 471 25.92 -3.81 9.73
C ILE A 471 27.13 -2.87 9.91
N GLN A 472 27.97 -2.83 8.88
CA GLN A 472 29.02 -1.85 8.68
C GLN A 472 28.99 -1.42 7.21
N SER A 473 29.25 -0.15 6.92
CA SER A 473 29.38 0.37 5.56
C SER A 473 30.59 1.27 5.43
N SER A 474 31.18 1.31 4.24
CA SER A 474 32.23 2.29 3.90
C SER A 474 31.69 3.69 3.63
N CYS A 475 30.36 3.83 3.49
CA CYS A 475 29.68 5.09 3.23
C CYS A 475 28.93 5.58 4.47
N ARG A 476 28.59 6.88 4.47
CA ARG A 476 27.88 7.55 5.58
C ARG A 476 26.41 7.15 5.67
N ASP A 477 25.84 6.64 4.55
CA ASP A 477 24.50 6.12 4.42
C ASP A 477 24.47 5.07 3.31
N THR A 478 23.53 4.13 3.39
CA THR A 478 23.20 3.13 2.36
C THR A 478 21.89 2.45 2.74
N ASP A 479 21.26 1.73 1.81
CA ASP A 479 20.09 0.91 2.13
C ASP A 479 20.49 -0.53 2.43
N PHE A 480 19.75 -1.18 3.35
CA PHE A 480 19.78 -2.63 3.55
C PHE A 480 18.40 -3.19 3.25
N VAL A 481 18.35 -4.10 2.30
CA VAL A 481 17.15 -4.84 1.89
C VAL A 481 17.30 -6.29 2.36
N ALA A 482 16.26 -6.82 3.00
CA ALA A 482 16.19 -8.24 3.32
C ALA A 482 15.03 -8.89 2.57
N LYS A 483 15.26 -10.12 2.07
CA LYS A 483 14.25 -10.94 1.39
C LYS A 483 14.10 -12.27 2.12
N LEU A 484 12.87 -12.67 2.45
CA LEU A 484 12.55 -14.04 2.88
C LEU A 484 12.14 -14.86 1.67
N ILE A 485 12.78 -16.00 1.48
CA ILE A 485 12.65 -16.86 0.31
C ILE A 485 12.40 -18.29 0.77
N GLU A 486 11.50 -19.00 0.11
CA GLU A 486 11.41 -20.44 0.17
C GLU A 486 12.24 -21.06 -0.97
N LEU A 487 13.34 -21.72 -0.62
CA LEU A 487 14.11 -22.52 -1.57
C LEU A 487 13.46 -23.90 -1.66
N GLN A 488 12.73 -24.12 -2.73
CA GLN A 488 11.96 -25.34 -2.97
C GLN A 488 12.87 -26.52 -3.32
N ALA A 489 12.37 -27.75 -3.18
CA ALA A 489 13.12 -28.97 -3.45
C ALA A 489 13.60 -29.08 -4.92
N ASP A 490 12.89 -28.42 -5.86
CA ASP A 490 13.28 -28.34 -7.27
C ASP A 490 14.30 -27.25 -7.57
N GLY A 491 14.76 -26.53 -6.54
CA GLY A 491 15.77 -25.48 -6.63
C GLY A 491 15.24 -24.09 -6.96
N ARG A 492 13.93 -23.89 -7.14
CA ARG A 492 13.35 -22.54 -7.28
C ARG A 492 13.45 -21.78 -5.98
N ALA A 493 13.86 -20.51 -6.05
CA ALA A 493 14.04 -19.61 -4.91
C ALA A 493 12.86 -18.62 -4.86
N MET A 494 11.72 -19.03 -4.29
CA MET A 494 10.46 -18.28 -4.35
C MET A 494 10.43 -17.17 -3.29
N LEU A 495 10.38 -15.93 -3.75
CA LEU A 495 10.25 -14.76 -2.86
C LEU A 495 8.90 -14.79 -2.13
N LEU A 496 8.93 -14.68 -0.82
CA LEU A 496 7.73 -14.55 0.01
C LEU A 496 7.53 -13.12 0.49
N MET A 497 8.60 -12.47 0.96
CA MET A 497 8.54 -11.13 1.54
C MET A 497 9.84 -10.40 1.30
N ASP A 498 9.77 -9.08 1.30
CA ASP A 498 10.93 -8.20 1.31
C ASP A 498 10.66 -6.97 2.18
N GLY A 499 11.72 -6.35 2.66
CA GLY A 499 11.69 -5.10 3.40
C GLY A 499 13.00 -4.35 3.23
N VAL A 500 13.00 -3.08 3.60
CA VAL A 500 14.16 -2.18 3.48
C VAL A 500 14.29 -1.29 4.71
N VAL A 501 15.51 -0.92 5.04
CA VAL A 501 15.81 0.19 5.94
C VAL A 501 16.95 1.01 5.36
N ARG A 502 16.76 2.32 5.30
CA ARG A 502 17.82 3.27 5.03
C ARG A 502 18.65 3.44 6.30
N ALA A 503 19.93 3.11 6.25
CA ALA A 503 20.77 2.89 7.45
C ALA A 503 20.93 4.14 8.34
N MET A 504 20.88 5.34 7.76
CA MET A 504 20.88 6.57 8.56
C MET A 504 19.62 6.74 9.42
N TYR A 505 18.52 6.05 9.10
CA TYR A 505 17.26 6.01 9.85
C TYR A 505 17.07 4.69 10.63
N ARG A 506 18.15 3.96 10.95
CA ARG A 506 18.12 2.71 11.74
C ARG A 506 17.39 2.84 13.07
N ASP A 507 17.35 4.05 13.61
CA ASP A 507 16.48 4.47 14.71
C ASP A 507 15.64 5.66 14.25
N ALA A 508 14.45 5.35 13.68
CA ALA A 508 13.57 6.36 13.13
C ALA A 508 13.04 7.35 14.19
N ALA A 509 13.01 6.97 15.47
CA ALA A 509 12.56 7.84 16.55
C ALA A 509 13.57 8.96 16.86
N VAL A 510 14.84 8.72 16.59
CA VAL A 510 15.93 9.69 16.81
C VAL A 510 16.12 10.58 15.58
N GLY A 511 15.76 10.10 14.40
CA GLY A 511 15.96 10.79 13.12
C GLY A 511 17.28 10.38 12.43
N PRO A 512 17.73 11.16 11.41
CA PRO A 512 18.87 10.78 10.58
C PRO A 512 20.21 10.82 11.35
N GLN A 513 20.92 9.70 11.34
CA GLN A 513 22.22 9.53 11.96
C GLN A 513 23.19 8.84 11.00
N HIS A 514 24.22 9.55 10.55
CA HIS A 514 25.24 8.99 9.67
C HIS A 514 25.93 7.77 10.27
N LEU A 515 26.35 6.86 9.39
CA LEU A 515 27.28 5.79 9.73
C LEU A 515 28.71 6.33 9.78
N ALA A 516 29.52 5.80 10.68
CA ALA A 516 30.97 5.94 10.64
C ALA A 516 31.56 4.68 9.97
N PRO A 517 32.53 4.79 9.05
CA PRO A 517 32.97 3.68 8.19
C PRO A 517 33.40 2.41 8.93
N ASP A 518 34.05 2.52 10.09
CA ASP A 518 34.60 1.38 10.81
C ASP A 518 33.76 0.94 12.01
N GLN A 519 32.54 1.49 12.15
CA GLN A 519 31.65 1.19 13.25
C GLN A 519 30.54 0.23 12.83
N VAL A 520 30.22 -0.71 13.73
CA VAL A 520 29.11 -1.66 13.56
C VAL A 520 27.86 -1.13 14.25
N TYR A 521 26.73 -1.20 13.55
CA TYR A 521 25.44 -0.73 14.03
C TYR A 521 24.39 -1.82 13.94
N PRO A 522 23.52 -1.99 14.94
CA PRO A 522 22.33 -2.81 14.78
C PRO A 522 21.28 -2.06 13.97
N LEU A 523 20.55 -2.76 13.09
CA LEU A 523 19.32 -2.30 12.47
C LEU A 523 18.35 -3.46 12.28
N THR A 524 17.04 -3.17 12.31
CA THR A 524 16.01 -4.17 12.10
C THR A 524 15.18 -3.81 10.86
N ILE A 525 15.05 -4.77 9.95
CA ILE A 525 14.26 -4.68 8.73
C ILE A 525 12.97 -5.47 8.96
N HIS A 526 11.84 -4.77 8.96
CA HIS A 526 10.52 -5.40 8.99
C HIS A 526 10.10 -5.80 7.58
N LEU A 527 9.77 -7.07 7.37
CA LEU A 527 9.35 -7.56 6.06
C LEU A 527 7.82 -7.50 5.87
N GLY A 528 7.08 -7.17 6.92
CA GLY A 528 5.62 -7.20 6.97
C GLY A 528 5.07 -8.50 7.55
N ASP A 529 3.83 -8.81 7.26
CA ASP A 529 3.11 -9.96 7.81
C ASP A 529 2.76 -10.98 6.72
N ILE A 530 2.70 -12.25 7.10
CA ILE A 530 2.29 -13.32 6.20
C ILE A 530 1.72 -14.50 6.97
N HIS A 531 0.80 -15.25 6.35
CA HIS A 531 0.55 -16.65 6.68
C HIS A 531 1.13 -17.53 5.57
N HIS A 532 2.07 -18.39 5.90
CA HIS A 532 2.72 -19.28 4.93
C HIS A 532 3.17 -20.57 5.61
N THR A 533 3.13 -21.68 4.87
CA THR A 533 3.69 -22.96 5.29
C THR A 533 4.82 -23.35 4.36
N PHE A 534 6.04 -23.34 4.91
CA PHE A 534 7.20 -23.94 4.24
C PHE A 534 7.02 -25.46 4.27
N THR A 535 7.10 -26.11 3.12
CA THR A 535 6.91 -27.54 3.02
C THR A 535 8.16 -28.32 3.41
N ALA A 536 7.97 -29.51 3.97
CA ALA A 536 9.06 -30.45 4.21
C ALA A 536 9.85 -30.69 2.89
N GLY A 537 11.18 -30.76 2.99
CA GLY A 537 12.06 -30.84 1.82
C GLY A 537 12.50 -29.48 1.26
N SER A 538 11.85 -28.38 1.62
CA SER A 538 12.29 -27.01 1.28
C SER A 538 13.33 -26.48 2.29
N ARG A 539 13.82 -25.25 2.07
CA ARG A 539 14.70 -24.52 2.99
C ARG A 539 14.24 -23.08 3.17
N LEU A 540 14.47 -22.52 4.33
CA LEU A 540 14.44 -21.08 4.54
C LEU A 540 15.68 -20.45 3.88
N GLN A 541 15.50 -19.33 3.21
CA GLN A 541 16.62 -18.51 2.74
C GLN A 541 16.34 -17.04 3.07
N VAL A 542 17.39 -16.34 3.54
CA VAL A 542 17.41 -14.89 3.68
C VAL A 542 18.46 -14.33 2.75
N ASP A 543 18.08 -13.40 1.89
CA ASP A 543 19.02 -12.62 1.10
C ASP A 543 19.11 -11.20 1.65
N VAL A 544 20.33 -10.66 1.66
CA VAL A 544 20.61 -9.27 2.07
C VAL A 544 21.28 -8.55 0.91
N THR A 545 20.64 -7.47 0.45
CA THR A 545 21.13 -6.62 -0.64
C THR A 545 21.07 -5.14 -0.23
N SER A 546 21.45 -4.22 -1.12
CA SER A 546 21.35 -2.77 -0.87
C SER A 546 20.44 -2.05 -1.88
N SER A 547 19.68 -2.79 -2.66
CA SER A 547 18.68 -2.22 -3.59
C SER A 547 17.59 -3.22 -3.94
N ASN A 548 16.46 -2.69 -4.37
CA ASN A 548 15.29 -3.42 -4.89
C ASN A 548 14.60 -2.47 -5.89
N PHE A 549 15.30 -2.22 -7.01
CA PHE A 549 15.00 -1.14 -7.95
C PHE A 549 14.13 -1.64 -9.13
N PRO A 550 13.16 -0.88 -9.63
CA PRO A 550 12.80 0.48 -9.25
C PRO A 550 11.65 0.56 -8.22
N ARG A 551 11.23 -0.56 -7.61
CA ARG A 551 10.25 -0.46 -6.52
C ARG A 551 10.72 0.54 -5.47
N ARG A 552 11.98 0.39 -5.02
CA ARG A 552 12.66 1.33 -4.14
C ARG A 552 13.60 2.22 -4.94
N VAL A 553 13.73 3.46 -4.49
CA VAL A 553 14.81 4.30 -5.00
C VAL A 553 16.16 3.62 -4.77
N ARG A 554 17.11 3.82 -5.68
CA ARG A 554 18.51 3.47 -5.45
C ARG A 554 19.14 4.50 -4.52
N ASN A 555 19.63 4.08 -3.35
CA ASN A 555 20.39 4.97 -2.47
C ASN A 555 21.72 5.30 -3.15
N THR A 556 22.03 6.58 -3.30
CA THR A 556 23.29 7.08 -3.89
C THR A 556 24.48 6.91 -2.96
N ASN A 557 24.26 6.53 -1.69
CA ASN A 557 25.25 6.41 -0.61
C ASN A 557 25.92 7.76 -0.24
N SER A 558 25.33 8.89 -0.64
CA SER A 558 25.85 10.25 -0.39
C SER A 558 25.87 10.62 1.10
N GLY A 559 24.89 10.12 1.86
CA GLY A 559 24.60 10.56 3.22
C GLY A 559 23.78 11.83 3.30
N ASN A 560 23.28 12.35 2.17
CA ASN A 560 22.36 13.49 2.20
C ASN A 560 21.01 13.09 2.81
N VAL A 561 20.50 13.89 3.74
CA VAL A 561 19.22 13.61 4.40
C VAL A 561 18.09 13.55 3.36
N ILE A 562 18.04 14.53 2.45
CA ILE A 562 17.07 14.56 1.36
C ILE A 562 17.67 13.89 0.12
N LEU A 563 17.66 12.55 0.11
CA LEU A 563 18.15 11.73 -1.01
C LEU A 563 17.53 12.13 -2.35
N ALA A 564 16.29 12.59 -2.34
CA ALA A 564 15.58 12.98 -3.56
C ALA A 564 16.22 14.16 -4.33
N ASN A 565 17.08 14.93 -3.67
CA ASN A 565 17.86 16.02 -4.29
C ASN A 565 19.19 15.57 -4.87
N ASP A 566 19.61 14.33 -4.63
CA ASP A 566 20.91 13.83 -5.09
C ASP A 566 20.97 13.77 -6.61
N THR A 567 22.15 14.08 -7.13
CA THR A 567 22.50 14.04 -8.54
C THR A 567 23.44 12.87 -8.85
N ALA A 568 23.81 12.69 -10.10
CA ALA A 568 24.80 11.69 -10.49
C ALA A 568 26.19 11.93 -9.84
N ALA A 569 26.49 13.17 -9.45
CA ALA A 569 27.76 13.53 -8.78
C ALA A 569 27.81 13.05 -7.31
N ASP A 570 26.66 12.77 -6.72
CA ASP A 570 26.53 12.33 -5.32
C ASP A 570 26.61 10.80 -5.16
N ILE A 571 26.81 10.07 -6.26
CA ILE A 571 26.87 8.60 -6.24
C ILE A 571 28.21 8.13 -5.70
N HIS A 572 28.15 7.28 -4.66
CA HIS A 572 29.29 6.59 -4.09
C HIS A 572 29.08 5.08 -4.11
N ILE A 573 30.15 4.34 -4.33
CA ILE A 573 30.13 2.87 -4.24
C ILE A 573 30.39 2.47 -2.80
N ALA A 574 29.49 1.65 -2.22
CA ALA A 574 29.62 1.15 -0.88
C ALA A 574 30.21 -0.27 -0.82
N THR A 575 31.05 -0.52 0.18
CA THR A 575 31.36 -1.86 0.65
C THR A 575 30.62 -2.06 1.97
N ASN A 576 29.62 -2.95 1.96
CA ASN A 576 28.77 -3.25 3.07
C ASN A 576 29.15 -4.58 3.71
N ALA A 577 28.99 -4.69 5.02
CA ALA A 577 29.26 -5.91 5.78
C ALA A 577 28.11 -6.26 6.71
N VAL A 578 27.90 -7.56 6.90
CA VAL A 578 26.98 -8.14 7.90
C VAL A 578 27.81 -8.98 8.86
N HIS A 579 27.69 -8.70 10.16
CA HIS A 579 28.43 -9.38 11.24
C HIS A 579 27.61 -10.52 11.84
N HIS A 580 28.29 -11.58 12.32
CA HIS A 580 27.65 -12.83 12.75
C HIS A 580 28.15 -13.34 14.11
N ARG A 581 29.14 -12.66 14.71
CA ARG A 581 29.81 -13.12 15.95
C ARG A 581 28.93 -12.87 17.19
N GLU A 582 29.27 -13.55 18.26
CA GLU A 582 28.73 -13.25 19.58
C GLU A 582 28.93 -11.77 19.95
N GLY A 583 27.89 -11.13 20.48
CA GLY A 583 27.84 -9.66 20.74
C GLY A 583 27.41 -8.81 19.54
N GLN A 584 27.48 -9.33 18.32
CA GLN A 584 27.01 -8.68 17.09
C GLN A 584 26.21 -9.67 16.19
N PRO A 585 25.19 -10.37 16.74
CA PRO A 585 24.49 -11.42 16.02
C PRO A 585 23.49 -10.83 15.02
N SER A 586 23.52 -11.29 13.78
CA SER A 586 22.45 -11.04 12.81
C SER A 586 21.50 -12.24 12.78
N PHE A 587 20.19 -12.00 12.73
CA PHE A 587 19.19 -13.08 12.81
C PHE A 587 17.87 -12.71 12.15
N LEU A 588 17.19 -13.75 11.66
CA LEU A 588 15.78 -13.72 11.24
C LEU A 588 14.89 -14.09 12.44
N VAL A 589 13.78 -13.41 12.60
CA VAL A 589 12.70 -13.78 13.53
C VAL A 589 11.48 -14.19 12.73
N LEU A 590 11.03 -15.43 12.90
CA LEU A 590 9.81 -15.97 12.30
C LEU A 590 8.71 -16.14 13.35
N PRO A 591 7.47 -15.71 13.06
CA PRO A 591 6.30 -15.96 13.90
C PRO A 591 5.77 -17.37 13.66
N VAL A 592 6.36 -18.38 14.30
CA VAL A 592 5.99 -19.78 14.10
C VAL A 592 4.63 -20.06 14.75
N LEU A 593 3.71 -20.58 13.97
CA LEU A 593 2.41 -21.06 14.44
C LEU A 593 2.49 -22.59 14.52
N PRO A 594 2.56 -23.18 15.75
CA PRO A 594 2.59 -24.61 15.92
C PRO A 594 1.31 -25.24 15.34
N VAL A 595 1.47 -26.16 14.39
CA VAL A 595 0.33 -26.95 13.90
C VAL A 595 -0.06 -27.93 15.02
N PRO A 596 -1.30 -27.92 15.50
CA PRO A 596 -1.73 -28.92 16.44
C PRO A 596 -1.52 -30.30 15.83
N PRO A 597 -1.07 -31.32 16.59
CA PRO A 597 -0.92 -32.67 16.08
C PRO A 597 -2.23 -33.12 15.44
N ARG A 598 -2.17 -33.64 14.22
CA ARG A 598 -3.36 -34.19 13.53
C ARG A 598 -4.05 -35.15 14.48
N ARG A 599 -5.34 -34.92 14.74
CA ARG A 599 -6.14 -35.91 15.47
C ARG A 599 -6.13 -37.20 14.65
N GLN A 600 -5.79 -38.32 15.31
CA GLN A 600 -5.91 -39.66 14.69
C GLN A 600 -7.35 -39.81 14.23
N GLY A 601 -7.60 -39.70 12.92
CA GLY A 601 -8.93 -39.85 12.31
C GLY A 601 -9.24 -38.87 11.16
N ASP A 602 -8.51 -37.80 10.98
CA ASP A 602 -8.70 -36.90 9.83
C ASP A 602 -8.08 -37.52 8.58
N LYS A 603 -8.92 -38.06 7.70
CA LYS A 603 -8.53 -38.52 6.37
C LYS A 603 -8.07 -37.32 5.53
N ALA A 604 -6.99 -37.55 4.77
CA ALA A 604 -6.39 -36.61 3.82
C ALA A 604 -7.35 -36.15 2.72
#